data_e63f363570cee3dafb673768ff80a308
#
_entry.id   e63f363570cee3dafb673768ff80a308
#
_cell.length_a   1.000
_cell.length_b   1.000
_cell.length_c   1.000
_cell.angle_alpha   90.00
_cell.angle_beta   90.00
_cell.angle_gamma   90.00
#
_symmetry.space_group_name_H-M   'P 1'
#
loop_
_entity.id
_entity.type
_entity.pdbx_description
1 polymer ?
#
loop_
_entity_poly.entity_id
_entity_poly.type
_entity_poly.pdbx_seq_one_letter_code
_entity_poly.pdbx_strand_id
1 'polypeptide(L)'
;MTEDKLIGLRDPRGFRPLKLGRIKLNKQSAYFLSSETIAFDDIKAEYIRDIEPNEMIILNQENYHSLQGYETRKLLENDLIHTPCIFESVYFARPDSKISPDGMTYWGLRFKMGQILAQEFPVDADVVISIPDSGNYSAEGYS
;
A
#
# COMPACT_ATOMS: atom_id res chain seq x y z
N MET A 1 -10.88 2.54 -16.53
CA MET A 1 -12.30 2.72 -16.19
C MET A 1 -13.08 2.76 -17.50
N THR A 2 -14.18 2.04 -17.59
CA THR A 2 -15.13 2.08 -18.70
C THR A 2 -16.41 2.77 -18.22
N GLU A 3 -17.44 2.85 -19.05
CA GLU A 3 -18.72 3.47 -18.70
C GLU A 3 -19.41 2.75 -17.53
N ASP A 4 -19.26 1.43 -17.44
CA ASP A 4 -19.96 0.54 -16.49
C ASP A 4 -19.03 -0.20 -15.51
N LYS A 5 -17.68 -0.08 -15.66
CA LYS A 5 -16.72 -0.87 -14.88
C LYS A 5 -15.53 -0.03 -14.41
N LEU A 6 -15.13 -0.26 -13.16
CA LEU A 6 -13.82 0.11 -12.65
C LEU A 6 -12.95 -1.16 -12.61
N ILE A 7 -11.81 -1.12 -13.31
CA ILE A 7 -10.88 -2.24 -13.39
C ILE A 7 -9.56 -1.83 -12.78
N GLY A 8 -9.10 -2.58 -11.78
CA GLY A 8 -7.77 -2.47 -11.19
C GLY A 8 -6.89 -3.63 -11.63
N LEU A 9 -5.64 -3.34 -11.91
CA LEU A 9 -4.63 -4.32 -12.32
C LEU A 9 -3.40 -4.14 -11.45
N ARG A 10 -2.93 -5.20 -10.83
CA ARG A 10 -1.61 -5.20 -10.22
C ARG A 10 -0.68 -6.04 -11.10
N ASP A 11 0.46 -5.46 -11.45
CA ASP A 11 1.41 -6.13 -12.34
C ASP A 11 1.84 -7.50 -11.79
N PRO A 12 2.24 -8.44 -12.68
CA PRO A 12 2.53 -9.82 -12.26
C PRO A 12 3.69 -9.97 -11.27
N ARG A 13 4.56 -8.98 -11.15
CA ARG A 13 5.64 -8.95 -10.15
C ARG A 13 5.27 -8.19 -8.88
N GLY A 14 4.11 -7.51 -8.85
CA GLY A 14 3.67 -6.69 -7.72
C GLY A 14 4.61 -5.52 -7.45
N PHE A 15 5.14 -4.90 -8.52
CA PHE A 15 6.14 -3.85 -8.44
C PHE A 15 5.65 -2.64 -7.65
N ARG A 16 4.38 -2.25 -7.88
CA ARG A 16 3.70 -1.19 -7.12
C ARG A 16 2.52 -1.76 -6.35
N PRO A 17 2.20 -1.20 -5.18
CA PRO A 17 1.03 -1.62 -4.41
C PRO A 17 -0.28 -1.20 -5.10
N LEU A 18 -1.32 -2.00 -4.90
CA LEU A 18 -2.70 -1.66 -5.19
C LEU A 18 -3.57 -2.27 -4.09
N LYS A 19 -4.46 -1.48 -3.53
CA LYS A 19 -5.26 -1.83 -2.35
C LYS A 19 -6.75 -1.61 -2.63
N LEU A 20 -7.57 -2.43 -2.01
CA LEU A 20 -9.03 -2.36 -2.06
C LEU A 20 -9.59 -1.82 -0.76
N GLY A 21 -10.40 -0.78 -0.87
CA GLY A 21 -11.18 -0.22 0.24
C GLY A 21 -12.68 -0.25 -0.03
N ARG A 22 -13.48 -0.09 1.02
CA ARG A 22 -14.93 -0.11 0.96
C ARG A 22 -15.57 0.89 1.92
N ILE A 23 -16.63 1.56 1.48
CA ILE A 23 -17.58 2.26 2.35
C ILE A 23 -18.89 1.51 2.33
N LYS A 24 -19.44 1.18 3.51
CA LYS A 24 -20.78 0.59 3.67
C LYS A 24 -21.82 1.69 3.67
N LEU A 25 -22.75 1.64 2.73
CA LEU A 25 -23.86 2.59 2.57
C LEU A 25 -25.19 1.86 2.75
N ASN A 26 -25.69 1.74 3.97
CA ASN A 26 -26.92 1.01 4.29
C ASN A 26 -26.91 -0.43 3.74
N LYS A 27 -27.63 -0.66 2.62
CA LYS A 27 -27.70 -1.97 1.95
C LYS A 27 -26.71 -2.15 0.81
N GLN A 28 -25.86 -1.17 0.56
CA GLN A 28 -24.91 -1.15 -0.56
C GLN A 28 -23.50 -0.92 -0.07
N SER A 29 -22.51 -1.21 -0.91
CA SER A 29 -21.10 -0.91 -0.64
C SER A 29 -20.51 -0.18 -1.82
N ALA A 30 -19.75 0.89 -1.57
CA ALA A 30 -18.91 1.54 -2.56
C ALA A 30 -17.48 1.05 -2.39
N TYR A 31 -16.85 0.62 -3.48
CA TYR A 31 -15.48 0.12 -3.49
C TYR A 31 -14.53 1.15 -4.09
N PHE A 32 -13.31 1.17 -3.57
CA PHE A 32 -12.25 2.10 -3.95
C PHE A 32 -10.95 1.36 -4.18
N LEU A 33 -10.17 1.82 -5.16
CA LEU A 33 -8.82 1.35 -5.42
C LEU A 33 -7.84 2.49 -5.18
N SER A 34 -6.78 2.19 -4.45
CA SER A 34 -5.69 3.13 -4.18
C SER A 34 -4.36 2.39 -4.08
N SER A 35 -3.26 3.09 -4.32
CA SER A 35 -1.92 2.57 -4.03
C SER A 35 -1.59 2.59 -2.54
N GLU A 36 -2.26 3.45 -1.75
CA GLU A 36 -1.96 3.70 -0.35
C GLU A 36 -3.22 3.67 0.53
N THR A 37 -3.06 3.24 1.80
CA THR A 37 -4.18 3.15 2.75
C THR A 37 -4.66 4.51 3.23
N ILE A 38 -3.80 5.53 3.24
CA ILE A 38 -4.18 6.86 3.69
C ILE A 38 -5.36 7.44 2.88
N ALA A 39 -5.45 7.11 1.60
CA ALA A 39 -6.60 7.53 0.79
C ALA A 39 -7.93 6.96 1.31
N PHE A 40 -7.92 5.80 1.96
CA PHE A 40 -9.11 5.23 2.59
C PHE A 40 -9.42 5.92 3.92
N ASP A 41 -8.40 6.24 4.70
CA ASP A 41 -8.57 6.96 5.97
C ASP A 41 -9.19 8.35 5.72
N ASP A 42 -8.76 9.08 4.69
CA ASP A 42 -9.29 10.39 4.30
C ASP A 42 -10.79 10.37 3.98
N ILE A 43 -11.27 9.30 3.32
CA ILE A 43 -12.69 9.13 2.96
C ILE A 43 -13.46 8.24 3.94
N LYS A 44 -12.84 7.82 5.05
CA LYS A 44 -13.40 6.89 6.05
C LYS A 44 -13.84 5.55 5.44
N ALA A 45 -13.11 5.06 4.46
CA ALA A 45 -13.31 3.74 3.88
C ALA A 45 -12.58 2.67 4.71
N GLU A 46 -13.21 1.51 4.84
CA GLU A 46 -12.61 0.33 5.43
C GLU A 46 -11.58 -0.26 4.45
N TYR A 47 -10.34 -0.45 4.87
CA TYR A 47 -9.36 -1.24 4.12
C TYR A 47 -9.78 -2.72 4.13
N ILE A 48 -9.88 -3.33 2.96
CA ILE A 48 -10.28 -4.73 2.81
C ILE A 48 -9.07 -5.64 2.67
N ARG A 49 -8.23 -5.39 1.66
CA ARG A 49 -7.03 -6.18 1.36
C ARG A 49 -6.14 -5.52 0.31
N ASP A 50 -4.96 -6.03 0.18
CA ASP A 50 -4.14 -5.79 -1.01
C ASP A 50 -4.70 -6.57 -2.20
N ILE A 51 -4.55 -6.02 -3.40
CA ILE A 51 -4.70 -6.76 -4.65
C ILE A 51 -3.40 -7.55 -4.84
N GLU A 52 -3.52 -8.85 -5.09
CA GLU A 52 -2.35 -9.71 -5.24
C GLU A 52 -1.55 -9.39 -6.52
N PRO A 53 -0.24 -9.65 -6.55
CA PRO A 53 0.49 -9.65 -7.81
C PRO A 53 -0.20 -10.54 -8.84
N ASN A 54 -0.21 -10.13 -10.11
CA ASN A 54 -0.87 -10.88 -11.17
C ASN A 54 -2.41 -10.92 -11.08
N GLU A 55 -2.99 -10.04 -10.28
CA GLU A 55 -4.46 -9.99 -10.10
C GLU A 55 -5.06 -8.79 -10.83
N MET A 56 -6.18 -9.05 -11.48
CA MET A 56 -7.13 -8.07 -11.97
C MET A 56 -8.40 -8.12 -11.13
N ILE A 57 -8.84 -6.98 -10.63
CA ILE A 57 -10.13 -6.80 -9.96
C ILE A 57 -11.10 -6.02 -10.84
N ILE A 58 -12.32 -6.48 -10.94
CA ILE A 58 -13.40 -5.86 -11.74
C ILE A 58 -14.55 -5.51 -10.79
N LEU A 59 -14.85 -4.24 -10.73
CA LEU A 59 -15.96 -3.66 -9.99
C LEU A 59 -17.00 -3.18 -11.00
N ASN A 60 -18.22 -3.73 -10.95
CA ASN A 60 -19.34 -3.33 -11.81
C ASN A 60 -20.65 -3.42 -11.05
N GLN A 61 -21.74 -2.89 -11.63
CA GLN A 61 -23.05 -2.90 -10.99
C GLN A 61 -23.63 -4.31 -10.84
N GLU A 62 -23.30 -5.24 -11.72
CA GLU A 62 -23.81 -6.62 -11.68
C GLU A 62 -23.25 -7.37 -10.47
N ASN A 63 -21.99 -7.10 -10.09
CA ASN A 63 -21.33 -7.70 -8.93
C ASN A 63 -21.82 -7.14 -7.58
N TYR A 64 -22.62 -6.06 -7.59
CA TYR A 64 -23.19 -5.46 -6.39
C TYR A 64 -24.05 -6.41 -5.56
N HIS A 65 -24.66 -7.40 -6.21
CA HIS A 65 -25.50 -8.42 -5.58
C HIS A 65 -24.73 -9.68 -5.19
N SER A 66 -23.44 -9.81 -5.59
CA SER A 66 -22.61 -10.91 -5.14
C SER A 66 -22.18 -10.69 -3.68
N LEU A 67 -21.98 -11.77 -2.94
CA LEU A 67 -21.48 -11.70 -1.55
C LEU A 67 -20.19 -10.92 -1.42
N GLN A 68 -19.38 -10.90 -2.46
CA GLN A 68 -18.06 -10.26 -2.49
C GLN A 68 -18.09 -8.84 -3.08
N GLY A 69 -19.06 -8.52 -3.97
CA GLY A 69 -19.19 -7.20 -4.60
C GLY A 69 -18.15 -6.89 -5.69
N TYR A 70 -17.29 -7.83 -6.04
CA TYR A 70 -16.30 -7.71 -7.10
C TYR A 70 -15.92 -9.06 -7.68
N GLU A 71 -15.35 -9.06 -8.88
CA GLU A 71 -14.78 -10.23 -9.54
C GLU A 71 -13.25 -10.10 -9.62
N THR A 72 -12.55 -11.23 -9.53
CA THR A 72 -11.08 -11.25 -9.67
C THR A 72 -10.67 -12.26 -10.76
N ARG A 73 -9.60 -11.93 -11.48
CA ARG A 73 -9.00 -12.80 -12.48
C ARG A 73 -7.48 -12.72 -12.41
N LYS A 74 -6.78 -13.78 -12.77
CA LYS A 74 -5.34 -13.73 -13.03
C LYS A 74 -5.06 -13.11 -14.40
N LEU A 75 -3.96 -12.34 -14.51
CA LEU A 75 -3.48 -11.77 -15.77
C LEU A 75 -2.68 -12.80 -16.59
N LEU A 76 -1.87 -13.59 -15.89
CA LEU A 76 -1.04 -14.64 -16.46
C LEU A 76 -1.37 -16.00 -15.81
N GLU A 77 -1.21 -17.09 -16.52
CA GLU A 77 -1.44 -18.43 -16.00
C GLU A 77 -0.46 -18.78 -14.86
N ASN A 78 0.80 -18.37 -14.99
CA ASN A 78 1.85 -18.62 -14.01
C ASN A 78 2.13 -17.36 -13.19
N ASP A 79 2.29 -17.54 -11.88
CA ASP A 79 2.71 -16.48 -10.98
C ASP A 79 4.22 -16.23 -11.14
N LEU A 80 4.62 -14.97 -11.19
CA LEU A 80 6.01 -14.56 -11.19
C LEU A 80 6.51 -14.31 -9.77
N ILE A 81 7.82 -14.30 -9.60
CA ILE A 81 8.43 -13.94 -8.31
C ILE A 81 8.03 -12.51 -7.96
N HIS A 82 7.48 -12.33 -6.76
CA HIS A 82 7.13 -11.01 -6.23
C HIS A 82 8.39 -10.18 -6.02
N THR A 83 8.49 -9.06 -6.71
CA THR A 83 9.65 -8.14 -6.68
C THR A 83 9.19 -6.70 -6.48
N PRO A 84 8.75 -6.33 -5.26
CA PRO A 84 8.27 -4.98 -4.98
C PRO A 84 9.40 -3.96 -5.10
N CYS A 85 9.08 -2.77 -5.57
CA CYS A 85 10.04 -1.69 -5.70
C CYS A 85 10.37 -1.12 -4.32
N ILE A 86 11.67 -1.12 -3.97
CA ILE A 86 12.15 -0.57 -2.69
C ILE A 86 11.87 0.93 -2.55
N PHE A 87 11.80 1.68 -3.66
CA PHE A 87 11.46 3.10 -3.64
C PHE A 87 10.07 3.39 -3.08
N GLU A 88 9.13 2.45 -3.17
CA GLU A 88 7.86 2.58 -2.45
C GLU A 88 8.08 2.78 -0.95
N SER A 89 8.94 1.97 -0.37
CA SER A 89 9.22 1.99 1.07
C SER A 89 10.05 3.18 1.51
N VAL A 90 11.10 3.52 0.75
CA VAL A 90 12.08 4.54 1.18
C VAL A 90 11.71 5.95 0.76
N TYR A 91 10.85 6.11 -0.26
CA TYR A 91 10.61 7.43 -0.84
C TYR A 91 9.14 7.73 -1.15
N PHE A 92 8.45 6.90 -1.99
CA PHE A 92 7.15 7.28 -2.56
C PHE A 92 6.01 7.27 -1.56
N ALA A 93 5.90 6.21 -0.75
CA ALA A 93 4.76 6.05 0.14
C ALA A 93 4.74 7.13 1.23
N ARG A 94 3.55 7.62 1.53
CA ARG A 94 3.34 8.51 2.67
C ARG A 94 3.69 7.80 3.97
N PRO A 95 4.30 8.48 4.94
CA PRO A 95 4.75 7.86 6.19
C PRO A 95 3.60 7.28 7.03
N ASP A 96 2.42 7.87 6.96
CA ASP A 96 1.21 7.46 7.68
C ASP A 96 0.45 6.29 7.00
N SER A 97 0.79 5.95 5.76
CA SER A 97 0.22 4.78 5.07
C SER A 97 0.67 3.47 5.70
N LYS A 98 -0.25 2.51 5.80
CA LYS A 98 0.03 1.17 6.34
C LYS A 98 0.57 0.25 5.24
N ILE A 99 1.62 -0.50 5.58
CA ILE A 99 2.23 -1.49 4.70
C ILE A 99 1.38 -2.76 4.67
N SER A 100 0.87 -3.15 5.85
CA SER A 100 0.13 -4.40 6.04
C SER A 100 -1.07 -4.17 6.96
N PRO A 101 -2.02 -5.12 7.01
CA PRO A 101 -3.16 -5.11 7.92
C PRO A 101 -2.75 -4.98 9.40
N ASP A 102 -1.57 -5.48 9.75
CA ASP A 102 -1.03 -5.49 11.13
C ASP A 102 -0.70 -4.09 11.66
N GLY A 103 -0.86 -3.06 10.82
CA GLY A 103 -0.75 -1.68 11.23
C GLY A 103 0.65 -1.08 11.16
N MET A 104 1.67 -1.80 10.71
CA MET A 104 2.99 -1.20 10.44
C MET A 104 2.86 -0.13 9.36
N THR A 105 3.34 1.08 9.67
CA THR A 105 3.36 2.21 8.75
C THR A 105 4.71 2.34 8.05
N TYR A 106 4.75 3.09 6.95
CA TYR A 106 6.03 3.42 6.30
C TYR A 106 6.91 4.30 7.19
N TRP A 107 6.34 5.12 8.07
CA TRP A 107 7.07 5.79 9.13
C TRP A 107 7.83 4.79 10.01
N GLY A 108 7.12 3.81 10.57
CA GLY A 108 7.72 2.78 11.45
C GLY A 108 8.82 1.97 10.73
N LEU A 109 8.61 1.65 9.45
CA LEU A 109 9.62 0.97 8.65
C LEU A 109 10.88 1.83 8.48
N ARG A 110 10.74 3.10 8.09
CA ARG A 110 11.88 4.02 7.90
C ARG A 110 12.61 4.30 9.20
N PHE A 111 11.87 4.46 10.30
CA PHE A 111 12.45 4.58 11.64
C PHE A 111 13.29 3.34 11.98
N LYS A 112 12.76 2.15 11.75
CA LYS A 112 13.49 0.88 11.99
C LYS A 112 14.73 0.75 11.12
N MET A 113 14.67 1.20 9.86
CA MET A 113 15.85 1.25 8.98
C MET A 113 16.95 2.15 9.59
N GLY A 114 16.58 3.29 10.15
CA GLY A 114 17.52 4.17 10.86
C GLY A 114 18.16 3.50 12.06
N GLN A 115 17.38 2.80 12.90
CA GLN A 115 17.89 2.05 14.05
C GLN A 115 18.91 0.96 13.64
N ILE A 116 18.60 0.24 12.56
CA ILE A 116 19.50 -0.80 12.04
C ILE A 116 20.79 -0.16 11.52
N LEU A 117 20.67 0.95 10.79
CA LEU A 117 21.83 1.68 10.27
C LEU A 117 22.75 2.17 11.39
N ALA A 118 22.20 2.66 12.51
CA ALA A 118 22.96 3.07 13.67
C ALA A 118 23.73 1.90 14.31
N GLN A 119 23.17 0.71 14.30
CA GLN A 119 23.83 -0.51 14.81
C GLN A 119 24.92 -1.02 13.89
N GLU A 120 24.70 -1.00 12.57
CA GLU A 120 25.65 -1.51 11.58
C GLU A 120 26.81 -0.52 11.30
N PHE A 121 26.52 0.78 11.34
CA PHE A 121 27.46 1.85 11.01
C PHE A 121 27.37 2.98 12.05
N PRO A 122 27.76 2.73 13.30
CA PRO A 122 27.73 3.76 14.35
C PRO A 122 28.73 4.88 14.06
N VAL A 123 28.33 6.11 14.29
CA VAL A 123 29.16 7.31 14.16
C VAL A 123 29.17 8.07 15.48
N ASP A 124 30.33 8.45 15.97
CA ASP A 124 30.49 9.35 17.11
C ASP A 124 30.21 10.79 16.64
N ALA A 125 29.00 11.28 16.94
CA ALA A 125 28.53 12.59 16.51
C ALA A 125 27.66 13.23 17.59
N ASP A 126 27.79 14.54 17.77
CA ASP A 126 26.99 15.33 18.72
C ASP A 126 25.56 15.56 18.22
N VAL A 127 25.32 15.53 16.91
CA VAL A 127 24.04 15.84 16.28
C VAL A 127 23.82 14.98 15.06
N VAL A 128 22.60 14.44 14.94
CA VAL A 128 22.10 13.77 13.73
C VAL A 128 21.11 14.70 13.04
N ILE A 129 21.33 14.97 11.76
CA ILE A 129 20.41 15.76 10.92
C ILE A 129 19.98 14.95 9.71
N SER A 130 18.74 15.15 9.28
CA SER A 130 18.21 14.50 8.08
C SER A 130 18.46 15.33 6.83
N ILE A 131 18.46 14.66 5.67
CA ILE A 131 18.19 15.32 4.39
C ILE A 131 16.67 15.22 4.14
N PRO A 132 15.95 16.34 4.24
CA PRO A 132 14.49 16.35 4.08
C PRO A 132 14.05 15.93 2.67
N ASP A 133 12.79 15.42 2.51
CA ASP A 133 11.87 15.06 3.61
C ASP A 133 11.91 13.56 3.89
N SER A 134 12.31 12.75 2.93
CA SER A 134 12.28 11.28 3.01
C SER A 134 13.24 10.72 4.07
N GLY A 135 14.35 11.42 4.35
CA GLY A 135 15.33 11.03 5.35
C GLY A 135 14.94 11.28 6.81
N ASN A 136 13.90 12.08 7.07
CA ASN A 136 13.54 12.53 8.43
C ASN A 136 13.34 11.35 9.39
N TYR A 137 12.57 10.36 8.99
CA TYR A 137 12.20 9.22 9.87
C TYR A 137 13.36 8.26 10.10
N SER A 138 14.24 8.10 9.11
CA SER A 138 15.46 7.30 9.28
C SER A 138 16.51 8.01 10.15
N ALA A 139 16.60 9.33 10.05
CA ALA A 139 17.48 10.11 10.91
C ALA A 139 16.99 10.09 12.38
N GLU A 140 15.67 10.17 12.60
CA GLU A 140 15.04 10.01 13.92
C GLU A 140 15.33 8.62 14.53
N GLY A 141 15.29 7.57 13.70
CA GLY A 141 15.61 6.21 14.15
C GLY A 141 17.10 5.98 14.37
N TYR A 142 17.99 6.77 13.73
CA TYR A 142 19.43 6.67 13.88
C TYR A 142 19.93 7.37 15.15
N SER A 143 19.27 8.47 15.56
CA SER A 143 19.63 9.26 16.76
C SER A 143 19.25 8.53 18.07
#